data_5364f7b9a36096ede990027cd69e1259
#
_entry.id   5364f7b9a36096ede990027cd69e1259
#
_cell.length_a   1.000
_cell.length_b   1.000
_cell.length_c   1.000
_cell.angle_alpha   90.00
_cell.angle_beta   90.00
_cell.angle_gamma   90.00
#
_symmetry.space_group_name_H-M   'P 1'
#
loop_
_entity.id
_entity.type
_entity.pdbx_description
1 polymer ?
#
loop_
_entity_poly.entity_id
_entity_poly.type
_entity_poly.pdbx_seq_one_letter_code
_entity_poly.pdbx_strand_id
1 'polypeptide(L)'
;MKTLVLVFHPDMSASRANRPLAAKAEALGNDVTVRYMYDLYPDQKVDVAAEQAALEAADRVVLQFPMYWYSTPALLKQWQDDVLLYGWAYGSTGKALAGKELLVAVTTGGPGDAYSHEASYGYTLTELLRPLQATANMVQMTYLEPFTTTGTLTITDEALAQRVEDYAATLASKDLPVLEPHG
;
A
#
# COMPACT_ATOMS: atom_id res chain seq x y z
N MET A 1 3.93 0.07 -18.01
CA MET A 1 4.36 -0.28 -16.64
C MET A 1 3.19 -0.97 -15.95
N LYS A 2 3.38 -2.19 -15.51
CA LYS A 2 2.32 -2.98 -14.87
C LYS A 2 2.28 -2.68 -13.38
N THR A 3 1.13 -2.22 -12.89
CA THR A 3 0.91 -1.90 -11.47
C THR A 3 -0.04 -2.92 -10.84
N LEU A 4 0.38 -3.52 -9.74
CA LEU A 4 -0.44 -4.42 -8.92
C LEU A 4 -0.88 -3.70 -7.64
N VAL A 5 -2.16 -3.48 -7.46
CA VAL A 5 -2.75 -2.87 -6.26
C VAL A 5 -3.33 -3.97 -5.37
N LEU A 6 -2.75 -4.16 -4.21
CA LEU A 6 -3.21 -5.09 -3.18
C LEU A 6 -4.00 -4.32 -2.11
N VAL A 7 -5.31 -4.51 -2.09
CA VAL A 7 -6.23 -3.79 -1.19
C VAL A 7 -6.49 -4.61 0.07
N PHE A 8 -5.96 -4.17 1.20
CA PHE A 8 -6.12 -4.82 2.50
C PHE A 8 -7.13 -4.06 3.37
N HIS A 9 -8.40 -4.15 3.04
CA HIS A 9 -9.48 -3.59 3.86
C HIS A 9 -10.46 -4.67 4.25
N PRO A 10 -10.73 -4.88 5.56
CA PRO A 10 -11.57 -5.99 6.05
C PRO A 10 -13.02 -5.95 5.56
N ASP A 11 -13.56 -4.76 5.36
CA ASP A 11 -14.92 -4.54 4.88
C ASP A 11 -14.96 -3.37 3.90
N MET A 12 -14.86 -3.68 2.61
CA MET A 12 -14.90 -2.66 1.54
C MET A 12 -16.26 -1.99 1.44
N SER A 13 -17.34 -2.63 1.87
CA SER A 13 -18.68 -2.05 1.82
C SER A 13 -18.83 -0.86 2.79
N ALA A 14 -18.17 -0.94 3.94
CA ALA A 14 -18.13 0.12 4.96
C ALA A 14 -17.02 1.17 4.69
N SER A 15 -16.14 0.95 3.73
CA SER A 15 -15.01 1.84 3.48
C SER A 15 -15.40 3.09 2.69
N ARG A 16 -15.42 4.23 3.36
CA ARG A 16 -15.67 5.52 2.72
C ARG A 16 -14.53 5.95 1.80
N ALA A 17 -13.28 5.68 2.16
CA ALA A 17 -12.11 6.13 1.43
C ALA A 17 -11.47 5.05 0.54
N ASN A 18 -11.15 3.85 1.09
CA ASN A 18 -10.46 2.82 0.30
C ASN A 18 -11.28 2.30 -0.87
N ARG A 19 -12.62 2.22 -0.73
CA ARG A 19 -13.49 1.76 -1.82
C ARG A 19 -13.40 2.65 -3.07
N PRO A 20 -13.62 3.97 -3.01
CA PRO A 20 -13.53 4.82 -4.21
C PRO A 20 -12.09 4.87 -4.77
N LEU A 21 -11.05 4.82 -3.92
CA LEU A 21 -9.67 4.73 -4.40
C LEU A 21 -9.44 3.44 -5.20
N ALA A 22 -9.82 2.28 -4.68
CA ALA A 22 -9.67 1.01 -5.37
C ALA A 22 -10.49 0.94 -6.67
N ALA A 23 -11.75 1.39 -6.64
CA ALA A 23 -12.59 1.46 -7.83
C ALA A 23 -12.00 2.37 -8.92
N LYS A 24 -11.36 3.47 -8.53
CA LYS A 24 -10.67 4.36 -9.46
C LYS A 24 -9.42 3.69 -10.06
N ALA A 25 -8.67 2.93 -9.26
CA ALA A 25 -7.54 2.14 -9.74
C ALA A 25 -7.98 1.11 -10.79
N GLU A 26 -9.07 0.38 -10.55
CA GLU A 26 -9.64 -0.57 -11.52
C GLU A 26 -10.02 0.11 -12.85
N ALA A 27 -10.56 1.33 -12.77
CA ALA A 27 -10.97 2.08 -13.96
C ALA A 27 -9.80 2.55 -14.85
N LEU A 28 -8.54 2.47 -14.38
CA LEU A 28 -7.36 2.77 -15.18
C LEU A 28 -7.05 1.69 -16.24
N GLY A 29 -7.65 0.51 -16.13
CA GLY A 29 -7.62 -0.51 -17.17
C GLY A 29 -6.37 -1.37 -17.18
N ASN A 30 -5.94 -1.80 -18.38
CA ASN A 30 -5.09 -2.97 -18.63
C ASN A 30 -3.71 -3.00 -17.95
N ASP A 31 -3.16 -1.85 -17.54
CA ASP A 31 -1.86 -1.78 -16.88
C ASP A 31 -1.97 -1.81 -15.34
N VAL A 32 -3.18 -1.79 -14.81
CA VAL A 32 -3.44 -1.82 -13.35
C VAL A 32 -4.32 -3.03 -13.00
N THR A 33 -3.79 -3.90 -12.16
CA THR A 33 -4.53 -5.05 -11.61
C THR A 33 -4.83 -4.78 -10.15
N VAL A 34 -6.08 -4.86 -9.75
CA VAL A 34 -6.51 -4.69 -8.35
C VAL A 34 -6.93 -6.02 -7.76
N ARG A 35 -6.45 -6.33 -6.55
CA ARG A 35 -6.78 -7.56 -5.79
C ARG A 35 -7.31 -7.18 -4.42
N TYR A 36 -8.51 -7.62 -4.10
CA TYR A 36 -9.15 -7.41 -2.80
C TYR A 36 -8.77 -8.57 -1.87
N MET A 37 -7.81 -8.36 -1.00
CA MET A 37 -7.13 -9.43 -0.30
C MET A 37 -8.02 -10.15 0.72
N TYR A 38 -8.91 -9.43 1.41
CA TYR A 38 -9.86 -10.05 2.34
C TYR A 38 -10.98 -10.84 1.63
N ASP A 39 -11.31 -10.50 0.38
CA ASP A 39 -12.26 -11.27 -0.42
C ASP A 39 -11.61 -12.54 -0.99
N LEU A 40 -10.33 -12.45 -1.36
CA LEU A 40 -9.54 -13.58 -1.85
C LEU A 40 -9.20 -14.57 -0.73
N TYR A 41 -8.95 -14.07 0.47
CA TYR A 41 -8.48 -14.84 1.62
C TYR A 41 -9.35 -14.61 2.86
N PRO A 42 -10.66 -14.98 2.81
CA PRO A 42 -11.59 -14.73 3.92
C PRO A 42 -11.24 -15.54 5.18
N ASP A 43 -10.54 -16.66 5.03
CA ASP A 43 -10.02 -17.49 6.13
C ASP A 43 -8.54 -17.16 6.48
N GLN A 44 -7.98 -16.09 5.88
CA GLN A 44 -6.61 -15.63 6.04
C GLN A 44 -5.53 -16.64 5.62
N LYS A 45 -5.91 -17.66 4.83
CA LYS A 45 -4.95 -18.61 4.25
C LYS A 45 -4.52 -18.13 2.87
N VAL A 46 -3.35 -17.52 2.83
CA VAL A 46 -2.80 -16.90 1.62
C VAL A 46 -2.31 -17.99 0.66
N ASP A 47 -2.72 -17.92 -0.61
CA ASP A 47 -2.11 -18.72 -1.68
C ASP A 47 -0.78 -18.07 -2.09
N VAL A 48 0.29 -18.55 -1.47
CA VAL A 48 1.64 -18.02 -1.64
C VAL A 48 2.07 -18.04 -3.11
N ALA A 49 1.79 -19.12 -3.82
CA ALA A 49 2.21 -19.26 -5.22
C ALA A 49 1.47 -18.26 -6.13
N ALA A 50 0.18 -18.05 -5.91
CA ALA A 50 -0.61 -17.08 -6.65
C ALA A 50 -0.16 -15.64 -6.37
N GLU A 51 0.18 -15.31 -5.11
CA GLU A 51 0.68 -13.97 -4.76
C GLU A 51 2.07 -13.72 -5.32
N GLN A 52 2.99 -14.69 -5.22
CA GLN A 52 4.32 -14.57 -5.80
C GLN A 52 4.27 -14.38 -7.31
N ALA A 53 3.43 -15.14 -8.02
CA ALA A 53 3.24 -14.98 -9.46
C ALA A 53 2.69 -13.58 -9.84
N ALA A 54 1.74 -13.06 -9.04
CA ALA A 54 1.20 -11.70 -9.25
C ALA A 54 2.27 -10.62 -9.02
N LEU A 55 3.09 -10.78 -8.00
CA LEU A 55 4.20 -9.87 -7.69
C LEU A 55 5.28 -9.91 -8.80
N GLU A 56 5.64 -11.08 -9.29
CA GLU A 56 6.63 -11.23 -10.37
C GLU A 56 6.18 -10.54 -11.65
N ALA A 57 4.88 -10.60 -11.97
CA ALA A 57 4.30 -10.00 -13.17
C ALA A 57 4.21 -8.47 -13.13
N ALA A 58 4.34 -7.83 -11.96
CA ALA A 58 4.24 -6.39 -11.78
C ALA A 58 5.60 -5.70 -11.82
N ASP A 59 5.60 -4.43 -12.28
CA ASP A 59 6.74 -3.52 -12.16
C ASP A 59 6.65 -2.68 -10.88
N ARG A 60 5.41 -2.31 -10.51
CA ARG A 60 5.08 -1.58 -9.27
C ARG A 60 4.05 -2.33 -8.46
N VAL A 61 4.29 -2.45 -7.16
CA VAL A 61 3.35 -2.98 -6.17
C VAL A 61 2.81 -1.84 -5.33
N VAL A 62 1.50 -1.80 -5.13
CA VAL A 62 0.83 -0.82 -4.27
C VAL A 62 0.17 -1.55 -3.12
N LEU A 63 0.53 -1.22 -1.89
CA LEU A 63 -0.16 -1.69 -0.69
C LEU A 63 -1.18 -0.63 -0.29
N GLN A 64 -2.46 -0.88 -0.57
CA GLN A 64 -3.55 0.02 -0.23
C GLN A 64 -4.29 -0.48 1.00
N PHE A 65 -4.31 0.32 2.09
CA PHE A 65 -4.91 -0.12 3.36
C PHE A 65 -5.29 1.04 4.28
N PRO A 66 -6.25 0.84 5.21
CA PRO A 66 -6.49 1.72 6.33
C PRO A 66 -5.45 1.49 7.42
N MET A 67 -4.90 2.54 8.01
CA MET A 67 -4.03 2.43 9.18
C MET A 67 -4.85 2.01 10.42
N TYR A 68 -4.50 0.89 11.01
CA TYR A 68 -5.07 0.40 12.25
C TYR A 68 -4.03 0.39 13.36
N TRP A 69 -4.31 1.12 14.43
CA TRP A 69 -3.39 1.23 15.57
C TRP A 69 -1.94 1.55 15.14
N TYR A 70 -1.82 2.59 14.28
CA TYR A 70 -0.53 3.08 13.74
C TYR A 70 0.25 2.06 12.92
N SER A 71 -0.40 1.01 12.45
CA SER A 71 0.19 -0.09 11.70
C SER A 71 -0.73 -0.58 10.58
N THR A 72 -0.44 -1.75 10.05
CA THR A 72 -1.18 -2.40 8.97
C THR A 72 -2.36 -3.21 9.49
N PRO A 73 -3.39 -3.49 8.66
CA PRO A 73 -4.36 -4.54 8.95
C PRO A 73 -3.69 -5.91 9.12
N ALA A 74 -4.30 -6.79 9.93
CA ALA A 74 -3.71 -8.07 10.28
C ALA A 74 -3.34 -8.94 9.07
N LEU A 75 -4.24 -9.02 8.07
CA LEU A 75 -3.97 -9.81 6.86
C LEU A 75 -2.78 -9.29 6.06
N LEU A 76 -2.50 -7.98 6.06
CA LEU A 76 -1.31 -7.46 5.38
C LEU A 76 -0.02 -7.96 6.04
N LYS A 77 0.02 -7.99 7.38
CA LYS A 77 1.18 -8.52 8.08
C LYS A 77 1.33 -10.03 7.86
N GLN A 78 0.22 -10.77 7.94
CA GLN A 78 0.19 -12.21 7.64
C GLN A 78 0.68 -12.48 6.20
N TRP A 79 0.17 -11.71 5.23
CA TRP A 79 0.58 -11.82 3.83
C TRP A 79 2.09 -11.58 3.66
N GLN A 80 2.67 -10.57 4.32
CA GLN A 80 4.12 -10.33 4.27
C GLN A 80 4.90 -11.53 4.79
N ASP A 81 4.48 -12.11 5.93
CA ASP A 81 5.16 -13.25 6.56
C ASP A 81 5.07 -14.52 5.70
N ASP A 82 3.93 -14.74 5.05
CA ASP A 82 3.69 -15.95 4.25
C ASP A 82 4.33 -15.87 2.86
N VAL A 83 4.29 -14.69 2.22
CA VAL A 83 4.67 -14.52 0.80
C VAL A 83 6.14 -14.18 0.60
N LEU A 84 6.71 -13.34 1.49
CA LEU A 84 8.09 -12.84 1.35
C LEU A 84 9.11 -13.86 1.90
N LEU A 85 9.22 -15.00 1.25
CA LEU A 85 10.01 -16.13 1.72
C LEU A 85 11.51 -15.96 1.44
N TYR A 86 12.33 -16.55 2.32
CA TYR A 86 13.77 -16.70 2.10
C TYR A 86 14.06 -17.48 0.81
N GLY A 87 15.03 -17.01 0.04
CA GLY A 87 15.41 -17.63 -1.23
C GLY A 87 14.57 -17.21 -2.42
N TRP A 88 13.40 -16.57 -2.19
CA TRP A 88 12.57 -15.95 -3.23
C TRP A 88 12.61 -14.42 -3.13
N ALA A 89 12.14 -13.83 -2.02
CA ALA A 89 12.11 -12.38 -1.83
C ALA A 89 13.46 -11.82 -1.35
N TYR A 90 14.17 -12.53 -0.50
CA TYR A 90 15.39 -12.07 0.14
C TYR A 90 16.40 -13.21 0.36
N GLY A 91 17.57 -12.88 0.92
CA GLY A 91 18.69 -13.81 1.11
C GLY A 91 19.60 -13.84 -0.12
N SER A 92 20.56 -14.76 -0.13
CA SER A 92 21.61 -14.82 -1.17
C SER A 92 21.09 -15.09 -2.59
N THR A 93 19.96 -15.79 -2.71
CA THR A 93 19.33 -16.16 -3.98
C THR A 93 18.03 -15.42 -4.28
N GLY A 94 17.37 -14.86 -3.24
CA GLY A 94 16.07 -14.20 -3.37
C GLY A 94 16.19 -12.82 -4.01
N LYS A 95 15.70 -12.68 -5.24
CA LYS A 95 15.74 -11.44 -6.03
C LYS A 95 14.46 -11.20 -6.85
N ALA A 96 13.38 -11.92 -6.55
CA ALA A 96 12.16 -11.86 -7.34
C ALA A 96 11.53 -10.44 -7.37
N LEU A 97 11.79 -9.64 -6.32
CA LEU A 97 11.27 -8.28 -6.19
C LEU A 97 12.32 -7.19 -6.47
N ALA A 98 13.57 -7.56 -6.72
CA ALA A 98 14.65 -6.61 -6.91
C ALA A 98 14.37 -5.64 -8.08
N GLY A 99 14.52 -4.34 -7.80
CA GLY A 99 14.33 -3.27 -8.78
C GLY A 99 12.87 -2.90 -9.08
N LYS A 100 11.88 -3.58 -8.48
CA LYS A 100 10.48 -3.18 -8.56
C LYS A 100 10.20 -2.02 -7.59
N GLU A 101 9.12 -1.28 -7.85
CA GLU A 101 8.68 -0.18 -7.00
C GLU A 101 7.66 -0.64 -5.97
N LEU A 102 7.76 -0.13 -4.74
CA LEU A 102 6.74 -0.26 -3.71
C LEU A 102 6.15 1.10 -3.36
N LEU A 103 4.85 1.26 -3.60
CA LEU A 103 4.05 2.40 -3.17
C LEU A 103 3.12 1.98 -2.03
N VAL A 104 3.10 2.74 -0.95
CA VAL A 104 2.09 2.61 0.10
C VAL A 104 0.99 3.63 -0.14
N ALA A 105 -0.26 3.17 -0.23
CA ALA A 105 -1.45 4.01 -0.29
C ALA A 105 -2.24 3.83 1.01
N VAL A 106 -1.99 4.69 1.99
CA VAL A 106 -2.56 4.56 3.33
C VAL A 106 -3.66 5.58 3.58
N THR A 107 -4.76 5.13 4.21
CA THR A 107 -5.81 6.00 4.70
C THR A 107 -5.81 6.05 6.23
N THR A 108 -6.09 7.22 6.83
CA THR A 108 -6.17 7.38 8.28
C THR A 108 -7.46 8.08 8.69
N GLY A 109 -8.06 7.63 9.79
CA GLY A 109 -9.23 8.30 10.38
C GLY A 109 -8.88 9.67 10.96
N GLY A 110 -7.69 9.79 11.58
CA GLY A 110 -7.19 11.04 12.14
C GLY A 110 -6.74 12.05 11.06
N PRO A 111 -6.82 13.35 11.33
CA PRO A 111 -6.39 14.40 10.42
C PRO A 111 -4.88 14.43 10.26
N GLY A 112 -4.40 14.94 9.11
CA GLY A 112 -2.98 14.92 8.77
C GLY A 112 -2.08 15.72 9.71
N ASP A 113 -2.59 16.84 10.22
CA ASP A 113 -1.88 17.71 11.16
C ASP A 113 -1.67 17.09 12.55
N ALA A 114 -2.41 16.01 12.89
CA ALA A 114 -2.17 15.25 14.12
C ALA A 114 -0.90 14.38 14.05
N TYR A 115 -0.36 14.14 12.85
CA TYR A 115 0.82 13.31 12.62
C TYR A 115 2.08 14.17 12.52
N SER A 116 2.48 14.78 13.62
CA SER A 116 3.76 15.47 13.79
C SER A 116 4.30 15.27 15.20
N HIS A 117 5.57 15.60 15.42
CA HIS A 117 6.20 15.46 16.73
C HIS A 117 5.60 16.39 17.77
N GLU A 118 5.07 17.55 17.35
CA GLU A 118 4.45 18.54 18.22
C GLU A 118 2.94 18.32 18.41
N ALA A 119 2.34 17.44 17.61
CA ALA A 119 0.91 17.16 17.65
C ALA A 119 0.57 15.96 18.56
N SER A 120 -0.74 15.68 18.66
CA SER A 120 -1.28 14.71 19.63
C SER A 120 -0.77 13.28 19.46
N TYR A 121 -0.39 12.88 18.22
CA TYR A 121 0.11 11.51 17.99
C TYR A 121 1.62 11.38 18.21
N GLY A 122 2.39 12.48 18.19
CA GLY A 122 3.82 12.50 18.50
C GLY A 122 4.72 11.85 17.46
N TYR A 123 4.17 11.37 16.36
CA TYR A 123 4.89 10.71 15.26
C TYR A 123 4.34 11.17 13.91
N THR A 124 5.22 11.27 12.92
CA THR A 124 4.83 11.50 11.52
C THR A 124 4.30 10.22 10.88
N LEU A 125 3.49 10.34 9.82
CA LEU A 125 3.06 9.17 9.04
C LEU A 125 4.24 8.42 8.43
N THR A 126 5.26 9.15 7.99
CA THR A 126 6.49 8.56 7.44
C THR A 126 7.17 7.64 8.46
N GLU A 127 7.30 8.07 9.72
CA GLU A 127 7.90 7.24 10.78
C GLU A 127 7.08 5.98 11.05
N LEU A 128 5.75 6.11 11.10
CA LEU A 128 4.86 4.96 11.31
C LEU A 128 4.89 3.95 10.16
N LEU A 129 5.28 4.38 8.96
CA LEU A 129 5.41 3.53 7.77
C LEU A 129 6.84 2.98 7.54
N ARG A 130 7.83 3.38 8.35
CA ARG A 130 9.23 2.90 8.24
C ARG A 130 9.38 1.37 8.26
N PRO A 131 8.56 0.57 8.99
CA PRO A 131 8.64 -0.88 8.90
C PRO A 131 8.39 -1.42 7.48
N LEU A 132 7.50 -0.80 6.70
CA LEU A 132 7.26 -1.18 5.29
C LEU A 132 8.43 -0.77 4.40
N GLN A 133 9.05 0.39 4.64
CA GLN A 133 10.27 0.78 3.95
C GLN A 133 11.44 -0.17 4.26
N ALA A 134 11.61 -0.58 5.51
CA ALA A 134 12.62 -1.55 5.89
C ALA A 134 12.41 -2.90 5.18
N THR A 135 11.15 -3.33 5.04
CA THR A 135 10.79 -4.52 4.25
C THR A 135 11.16 -4.33 2.78
N ALA A 136 10.80 -3.19 2.17
CA ALA A 136 11.15 -2.89 0.77
C ALA A 136 12.67 -2.94 0.55
N ASN A 137 13.45 -2.33 1.43
CA ASN A 137 14.91 -2.36 1.37
C ASN A 137 15.46 -3.79 1.46
N MET A 138 14.92 -4.62 2.37
CA MET A 138 15.34 -6.02 2.53
C MET A 138 15.09 -6.84 1.27
N VAL A 139 13.98 -6.61 0.59
CA VAL A 139 13.61 -7.33 -0.66
C VAL A 139 14.08 -6.59 -1.92
N GLN A 140 14.91 -5.55 -1.79
CA GLN A 140 15.55 -4.77 -2.86
C GLN A 140 14.57 -4.04 -3.78
N MET A 141 13.40 -3.63 -3.25
CA MET A 141 12.47 -2.75 -3.93
C MET A 141 12.81 -1.27 -3.69
N THR A 142 12.47 -0.42 -4.65
CA THR A 142 12.50 1.04 -4.48
C THR A 142 11.25 1.49 -3.74
N TYR A 143 11.42 2.05 -2.54
CA TYR A 143 10.30 2.55 -1.73
C TYR A 143 9.95 3.98 -2.14
N LEU A 144 8.73 4.17 -2.66
CA LEU A 144 8.24 5.46 -3.12
C LEU A 144 7.66 6.27 -1.95
N GLU A 145 7.58 7.59 -2.12
CA GLU A 145 6.84 8.43 -1.17
C GLU A 145 5.39 7.95 -1.05
N PRO A 146 4.90 7.69 0.19
CA PRO A 146 3.56 7.16 0.40
C PRO A 146 2.46 8.12 -0.09
N PHE A 147 1.45 7.58 -0.76
CA PHE A 147 0.21 8.27 -1.01
C PHE A 147 -0.67 8.21 0.23
N THR A 148 -0.92 9.35 0.87
CA THR A 148 -1.68 9.42 2.12
C THR A 148 -3.02 10.09 1.93
N THR A 149 -4.10 9.51 2.48
CA THR A 149 -5.43 10.13 2.58
C THR A 149 -5.82 10.18 4.06
N THR A 150 -5.69 11.35 4.67
CA THR A 150 -5.90 11.57 6.09
C THR A 150 -7.27 12.15 6.41
N GLY A 151 -7.70 12.05 7.68
CA GLY A 151 -8.96 12.65 8.13
C GLY A 151 -10.20 12.00 7.53
N THR A 152 -10.16 10.71 7.17
CA THR A 152 -11.27 10.05 6.45
C THR A 152 -12.59 9.98 7.20
N LEU A 153 -12.58 10.25 8.52
CA LEU A 153 -13.80 10.37 9.32
C LEU A 153 -14.54 11.71 9.09
N THR A 154 -13.82 12.75 8.68
CA THR A 154 -14.36 14.13 8.57
C THR A 154 -14.11 14.80 7.22
N ILE A 155 -13.31 14.19 6.33
CA ILE A 155 -13.04 14.72 4.99
C ILE A 155 -14.35 14.96 4.22
N THR A 156 -14.48 16.08 3.52
CA THR A 156 -15.67 16.35 2.69
C THR A 156 -15.71 15.44 1.46
N ASP A 157 -16.87 15.30 0.85
CA ASP A 157 -17.01 14.46 -0.35
C ASP A 157 -16.21 15.04 -1.53
N GLU A 158 -16.13 16.36 -1.64
CA GLU A 158 -15.34 17.05 -2.67
C GLU A 158 -13.85 16.82 -2.47
N ALA A 159 -13.34 16.94 -1.23
CA ALA A 159 -11.95 16.69 -0.93
C ALA A 159 -11.57 15.20 -1.14
N LEU A 160 -12.47 14.28 -0.78
CA LEU A 160 -12.26 12.87 -1.05
C LEU A 160 -12.25 12.57 -2.56
N ALA A 161 -13.18 13.17 -3.33
CA ALA A 161 -13.21 13.03 -4.78
C ALA A 161 -11.90 13.53 -5.41
N GLN A 162 -11.35 14.65 -4.94
CA GLN A 162 -10.04 15.13 -5.39
C GLN A 162 -8.92 14.13 -5.06
N ARG A 163 -8.90 13.56 -3.84
CA ARG A 163 -7.91 12.53 -3.49
C ARG A 163 -8.00 11.28 -4.37
N VAL A 164 -9.21 10.91 -4.82
CA VAL A 164 -9.41 9.81 -5.76
C VAL A 164 -8.79 10.11 -7.13
N GLU A 165 -8.94 11.34 -7.63
CA GLU A 165 -8.28 11.76 -8.88
C GLU A 165 -6.77 11.85 -8.72
N ASP A 166 -6.27 12.38 -7.61
CA ASP A 166 -4.84 12.43 -7.29
C ASP A 166 -4.23 11.02 -7.24
N TYR A 167 -4.97 10.05 -6.69
CA TYR A 167 -4.54 8.65 -6.65
C TYR A 167 -4.41 8.05 -8.05
N ALA A 168 -5.39 8.29 -8.90
CA ALA A 168 -5.33 7.86 -10.30
C ALA A 168 -4.12 8.46 -11.03
N ALA A 169 -3.87 9.76 -10.84
CA ALA A 169 -2.70 10.45 -11.40
C ALA A 169 -1.38 9.84 -10.87
N THR A 170 -1.32 9.52 -9.57
CA THR A 170 -0.18 8.84 -8.95
C THR A 170 0.06 7.47 -9.59
N LEU A 171 -0.98 6.65 -9.73
CA LEU A 171 -0.85 5.31 -10.33
C LEU A 171 -0.42 5.37 -11.81
N ALA A 172 -0.85 6.39 -12.55
CA ALA A 172 -0.50 6.59 -13.95
C ALA A 172 0.91 7.18 -14.17
N SER A 173 1.48 7.84 -13.15
CA SER A 173 2.82 8.43 -13.24
C SER A 173 3.90 7.37 -13.30
N LYS A 174 4.89 7.58 -14.18
CA LYS A 174 6.09 6.73 -14.27
C LYS A 174 7.22 7.21 -13.38
N ASP A 175 7.19 8.48 -12.99
CA ASP A 175 8.23 9.12 -12.21
C ASP A 175 7.61 9.58 -10.86
N LEU A 176 7.68 8.72 -9.88
CA LEU A 176 7.26 9.03 -8.51
C LEU A 176 8.48 9.28 -7.63
N PRO A 177 8.40 10.20 -6.67
CA PRO A 177 9.51 10.48 -5.76
C PRO A 177 9.83 9.26 -4.89
N VAL A 178 11.11 9.02 -4.69
CA VAL A 178 11.63 7.96 -3.81
C VAL A 178 11.76 8.52 -2.41
N LEU A 179 11.28 7.78 -1.41
CA LEU A 179 11.49 8.14 -0.01
C LEU A 179 12.86 7.64 0.47
N GLU A 180 13.75 8.58 0.75
CA GLU A 180 15.08 8.25 1.25
C GLU A 180 15.02 7.59 2.64
N PRO A 181 15.96 6.65 2.96
CA PRO A 181 15.92 5.90 4.22
C PRO A 181 16.02 6.75 5.48
N HIS A 182 16.63 7.93 5.38
CA HIS A 182 16.95 8.83 6.50
C HIS A 182 16.37 10.25 6.32
N GLY A 183 15.45 10.41 5.39
CA GLY A 183 14.73 11.67 5.16
C GLY A 183 13.60 11.91 6.14
#